data_45a9e0a008b4b6f109e9c8d8828cb57d
#
_entry.id   45a9e0a008b4b6f109e9c8d8828cb57d
#
_cell.length_a   1.000
_cell.length_b   1.000
_cell.length_c   1.000
_cell.angle_alpha   90.00
_cell.angle_beta   90.00
_cell.angle_gamma   90.00
#
_symmetry.space_group_name_H-M   'P 1'
#
loop_
_entity.id
_entity.type
_entity.pdbx_description
1 polymer ?
#
loop_
_entity_poly.entity_id
_entity_poly.type
_entity_poly.pdbx_seq_one_letter_code
_entity_poly.pdbx_strand_id
1 'polypeptide(L)'
;MFKNISIKGKILLLSLITIVIVSFAIAVDAIYSIKNFSNKNIENFKNEAYAKKELELKNYVSLAIKTVEAYHNRTSVDKIKVEVQEQLKLQTNFLFSILEAEYEKSKGTLSEEALKQRLKSIVDATRYGSSGYFWINDTNAVMVVHPIKPEMNGKDLVDFKDKGGKQIFKEFSTVAKNNSEGFVDYVWPKPGFEAPQLKVSFVKLFKPYNWVIGTGEYVENVTSKMQEEALKTISEMRYANNDYFWVNDS
;
A
#
# COMPACT_ATOMS: atom_id res chain seq x y z
N MET A 1 44.44 -12.79 -83.12
CA MET A 1 43.03 -13.12 -83.33
C MET A 1 42.25 -12.01 -84.08
N PHE A 2 42.68 -10.76 -84.21
CA PHE A 2 41.91 -9.66 -84.81
C PHE A 2 42.39 -9.20 -86.21
N LYS A 3 43.35 -9.96 -86.92
CA LYS A 3 43.93 -9.55 -88.13
C LYS A 3 43.02 -9.66 -89.39
N ASN A 4 41.96 -10.45 -89.36
CA ASN A 4 41.09 -10.73 -90.51
C ASN A 4 39.68 -10.10 -90.38
N ILE A 5 39.43 -9.20 -89.47
CA ILE A 5 38.10 -8.59 -89.26
C ILE A 5 38.11 -7.24 -90.07
N SER A 6 37.03 -6.96 -90.79
CA SER A 6 36.87 -5.68 -91.52
C SER A 6 36.84 -4.50 -90.54
N ILE A 7 37.16 -3.33 -90.99
CA ILE A 7 37.17 -2.10 -90.15
C ILE A 7 35.83 -1.86 -89.51
N LYS A 8 34.70 -2.11 -90.23
CA LYS A 8 33.33 -2.07 -89.69
C LYS A 8 33.11 -3.08 -88.59
N GLY A 9 33.65 -4.30 -88.73
CA GLY A 9 33.57 -5.33 -87.73
C GLY A 9 34.39 -4.98 -86.46
N LYS A 10 35.52 -4.37 -86.55
CA LYS A 10 36.33 -3.88 -85.42
C LYS A 10 35.64 -2.76 -84.63
N ILE A 11 34.96 -1.83 -85.30
CA ILE A 11 34.23 -0.74 -84.68
C ILE A 11 33.01 -1.32 -83.96
N LEU A 12 32.27 -2.27 -84.54
CA LEU A 12 31.11 -2.90 -83.97
C LEU A 12 31.47 -3.77 -82.77
N LEU A 13 32.60 -4.45 -82.81
CA LEU A 13 33.11 -5.23 -81.65
C LEU A 13 33.55 -4.32 -80.50
N LEU A 14 34.23 -3.20 -80.84
CA LEU A 14 34.68 -2.24 -79.83
C LEU A 14 33.48 -1.57 -79.11
N SER A 15 32.43 -1.19 -79.88
CA SER A 15 31.20 -0.63 -79.31
C SER A 15 30.45 -1.62 -78.45
N LEU A 16 30.42 -2.89 -78.83
CA LEU A 16 29.79 -3.95 -78.08
C LEU A 16 30.52 -4.20 -76.74
N ILE A 17 31.87 -4.22 -76.78
CA ILE A 17 32.70 -4.37 -75.59
C ILE A 17 32.48 -3.17 -74.64
N THR A 18 32.45 -1.95 -75.15
CA THR A 18 32.21 -0.77 -74.31
C THR A 18 30.83 -0.78 -73.66
N ILE A 19 29.79 -1.18 -74.42
CA ILE A 19 28.42 -1.35 -73.83
C ILE A 19 28.41 -2.39 -72.74
N VAL A 20 29.07 -3.55 -72.93
CA VAL A 20 29.14 -4.59 -71.90
C VAL A 20 29.87 -4.10 -70.62
N ILE A 21 31.03 -3.39 -70.83
CA ILE A 21 31.77 -2.85 -69.68
C ILE A 21 30.96 -1.80 -68.92
N VAL A 22 30.32 -0.86 -69.64
CA VAL A 22 29.47 0.18 -68.99
C VAL A 22 28.26 -0.46 -68.32
N SER A 23 27.61 -1.40 -68.94
CA SER A 23 26.47 -2.14 -68.33
C SER A 23 26.89 -2.87 -67.04
N PHE A 24 28.08 -3.52 -67.11
CA PHE A 24 28.62 -4.22 -65.92
C PHE A 24 28.98 -3.22 -64.80
N ALA A 25 29.59 -2.10 -65.13
CA ALA A 25 29.92 -1.05 -64.15
C ALA A 25 28.63 -0.50 -63.45
N ILE A 26 27.58 -0.24 -64.28
CA ILE A 26 26.27 0.21 -63.73
C ILE A 26 25.65 -0.83 -62.83
N ALA A 27 25.70 -2.13 -63.24
CA ALA A 27 25.16 -3.21 -62.46
C ALA A 27 25.89 -3.36 -61.08
N VAL A 28 27.22 -3.27 -61.09
CA VAL A 28 28.02 -3.31 -59.84
C VAL A 28 27.69 -2.13 -58.92
N ASP A 29 27.61 -0.91 -59.50
CA ASP A 29 27.25 0.28 -58.73
C ASP A 29 25.83 0.18 -58.15
N ALA A 30 24.88 -0.30 -58.94
CA ALA A 30 23.52 -0.51 -58.46
C ALA A 30 23.44 -1.53 -57.32
N ILE A 31 24.17 -2.65 -57.41
CA ILE A 31 24.23 -3.65 -56.31
C ILE A 31 24.86 -3.05 -55.06
N TYR A 32 25.93 -2.31 -55.22
CA TYR A 32 26.61 -1.66 -54.09
C TYR A 32 25.70 -0.61 -53.40
N SER A 33 25.03 0.21 -54.22
CA SER A 33 24.09 1.25 -53.74
C SER A 33 22.87 0.61 -53.03
N ILE A 34 22.30 -0.43 -53.59
CA ILE A 34 21.18 -1.17 -52.95
C ILE A 34 21.63 -1.76 -51.61
N LYS A 35 22.82 -2.38 -51.59
CA LYS A 35 23.34 -2.99 -50.34
C LYS A 35 23.58 -1.94 -49.27
N ASN A 36 24.20 -0.79 -49.61
CA ASN A 36 24.40 0.28 -48.66
C ASN A 36 23.10 0.91 -48.17
N PHE A 37 22.15 1.14 -49.04
CA PHE A 37 20.82 1.64 -48.71
C PHE A 37 20.10 0.67 -47.80
N SER A 38 20.11 -0.62 -48.10
CA SER A 38 19.50 -1.66 -47.28
C SER A 38 20.12 -1.75 -45.88
N ASN A 39 21.45 -1.75 -45.78
CA ASN A 39 22.16 -1.78 -44.51
C ASN A 39 21.85 -0.54 -43.65
N LYS A 40 21.85 0.66 -44.25
CA LYS A 40 21.50 1.90 -43.54
C LYS A 40 20.05 1.89 -43.05
N ASN A 41 19.13 1.40 -43.85
CA ASN A 41 17.72 1.29 -43.45
C ASN A 41 17.51 0.26 -42.31
N ILE A 42 18.21 -0.89 -42.35
CA ILE A 42 18.18 -1.87 -41.28
C ILE A 42 18.73 -1.29 -39.97
N GLU A 43 19.83 -0.55 -40.05
CA GLU A 43 20.41 0.09 -38.87
C GLU A 43 19.51 1.18 -38.31
N ASN A 44 18.95 2.04 -39.13
CA ASN A 44 17.96 3.03 -38.70
C ASN A 44 16.73 2.37 -38.05
N PHE A 45 16.19 1.34 -38.68
CA PHE A 45 15.05 0.61 -38.13
C PHE A 45 15.36 -0.03 -36.77
N LYS A 46 16.56 -0.63 -36.63
CA LYS A 46 17.01 -1.17 -35.33
C LYS A 46 17.09 -0.08 -34.28
N ASN A 47 17.75 1.05 -34.61
CA ASN A 47 17.91 2.15 -33.67
C ASN A 47 16.55 2.74 -33.23
N GLU A 48 15.63 2.93 -34.15
CA GLU A 48 14.27 3.37 -33.85
C GLU A 48 13.51 2.36 -32.97
N ALA A 49 13.61 1.07 -33.29
CA ALA A 49 12.98 0.00 -32.52
C ALA A 49 13.55 -0.08 -31.10
N TYR A 50 14.87 0.03 -30.94
CA TYR A 50 15.51 0.06 -29.63
C TYR A 50 15.10 1.32 -28.84
N ALA A 51 15.15 2.51 -29.45
CA ALA A 51 14.74 3.75 -28.80
C ALA A 51 13.27 3.71 -28.34
N LYS A 52 12.39 3.18 -29.18
CA LYS A 52 10.98 2.98 -28.86
C LYS A 52 10.81 2.03 -27.66
N LYS A 53 11.52 0.89 -27.67
CA LYS A 53 11.43 -0.10 -26.59
C LYS A 53 12.02 0.42 -25.29
N GLU A 54 13.11 1.17 -25.34
CA GLU A 54 13.69 1.83 -24.18
C GLU A 54 12.72 2.83 -23.55
N LEU A 55 12.06 3.66 -24.37
CA LEU A 55 11.07 4.61 -23.89
C LEU A 55 9.87 3.89 -23.25
N GLU A 56 9.40 2.81 -23.88
CA GLU A 56 8.31 1.98 -23.36
C GLU A 56 8.67 1.39 -21.97
N LEU A 57 9.86 0.80 -21.85
CA LEU A 57 10.35 0.25 -20.57
C LEU A 57 10.49 1.33 -19.48
N LYS A 58 11.03 2.51 -19.84
CA LYS A 58 11.10 3.65 -18.91
C LYS A 58 9.73 4.07 -18.42
N ASN A 59 8.72 4.08 -19.29
CA ASN A 59 7.36 4.43 -18.91
C ASN A 59 6.76 3.39 -17.95
N TYR A 60 6.97 2.10 -18.17
CA TYR A 60 6.51 1.05 -17.26
C TYR A 60 7.19 1.14 -15.89
N VAL A 61 8.51 1.33 -15.86
CA VAL A 61 9.24 1.52 -14.59
C VAL A 61 8.76 2.77 -13.87
N SER A 62 8.54 3.88 -14.60
CA SER A 62 7.98 5.11 -14.00
C SER A 62 6.59 4.88 -13.40
N LEU A 63 5.75 4.08 -14.05
CA LEU A 63 4.43 3.73 -13.51
C LEU A 63 4.56 2.91 -12.22
N ALA A 64 5.44 1.92 -12.18
CA ALA A 64 5.70 1.12 -10.99
C ALA A 64 6.23 2.00 -9.84
N ILE A 65 7.19 2.91 -10.11
CA ILE A 65 7.71 3.86 -9.12
C ILE A 65 6.59 4.74 -8.56
N LYS A 66 5.75 5.32 -9.42
CA LYS A 66 4.61 6.15 -8.98
C LYS A 66 3.64 5.37 -8.10
N THR A 67 3.45 4.09 -8.37
CA THR A 67 2.63 3.22 -7.52
C THR A 67 3.26 3.08 -6.14
N VAL A 68 4.57 2.79 -6.06
CA VAL A 68 5.30 2.74 -4.77
C VAL A 68 5.24 4.07 -4.02
N GLU A 69 5.49 5.18 -4.73
CA GLU A 69 5.41 6.52 -4.15
C GLU A 69 4.03 6.84 -3.60
N ALA A 70 2.96 6.42 -4.28
CA ALA A 70 1.60 6.59 -3.79
C ALA A 70 1.37 5.86 -2.46
N TYR A 71 1.82 4.61 -2.34
CA TYR A 71 1.78 3.87 -1.08
C TYR A 71 2.69 4.51 -0.02
N HIS A 72 3.92 4.85 -0.36
CA HIS A 72 4.85 5.52 0.56
C HIS A 72 4.28 6.83 1.11
N ASN A 73 3.66 7.64 0.25
CA ASN A 73 3.02 8.89 0.66
C ASN A 73 1.81 8.67 1.60
N ARG A 74 1.17 7.49 1.57
CA ARG A 74 0.13 7.10 2.53
C ARG A 74 0.69 6.60 3.86
N THR A 75 1.94 6.13 3.89
CA THR A 75 2.58 5.57 5.09
C THR A 75 3.18 6.62 6.04
N SER A 76 3.02 7.92 5.78
CA SER A 76 3.38 8.93 6.77
C SER A 76 2.54 8.76 8.04
N VAL A 77 3.16 8.86 9.21
CA VAL A 77 2.51 8.64 10.52
C VAL A 77 1.22 9.44 10.65
N ASP A 78 1.20 10.68 10.18
CA ASP A 78 0.02 11.55 10.28
C ASP A 78 -1.14 11.04 9.41
N LYS A 79 -0.87 10.57 8.20
CA LYS A 79 -1.91 10.02 7.31
C LYS A 79 -2.43 8.68 7.81
N ILE A 80 -1.54 7.82 8.30
CA ILE A 80 -1.92 6.56 8.95
C ILE A 80 -2.83 6.84 10.14
N LYS A 81 -2.46 7.82 10.99
CA LYS A 81 -3.30 8.21 12.12
C LYS A 81 -4.71 8.60 11.70
N VAL A 82 -4.87 9.41 10.65
CA VAL A 82 -6.20 9.80 10.14
C VAL A 82 -7.01 8.60 9.68
N GLU A 83 -6.43 7.71 8.88
CA GLU A 83 -7.11 6.49 8.39
C GLU A 83 -7.51 5.56 9.56
N VAL A 84 -6.61 5.39 10.53
CA VAL A 84 -6.86 4.61 11.74
C VAL A 84 -7.99 5.23 12.57
N GLN A 85 -7.98 6.56 12.74
CA GLN A 85 -9.00 7.28 13.50
C GLN A 85 -10.41 7.07 12.93
N GLU A 86 -10.57 7.16 11.62
CA GLU A 86 -11.87 6.91 10.97
C GLU A 86 -12.36 5.49 11.22
N GLN A 87 -11.49 4.49 11.04
CA GLN A 87 -11.84 3.09 11.27
C GLN A 87 -12.19 2.81 12.73
N LEU A 88 -11.40 3.30 13.69
CA LEU A 88 -11.68 3.12 15.11
C LEU A 88 -13.01 3.74 15.52
N LYS A 89 -13.32 4.92 15.00
CA LYS A 89 -14.61 5.59 15.24
C LYS A 89 -15.78 4.79 14.68
N LEU A 90 -15.68 4.27 13.46
CA LEU A 90 -16.71 3.43 12.86
C LEU A 90 -16.96 2.15 13.66
N GLN A 91 -15.89 1.45 14.06
CA GLN A 91 -15.98 0.23 14.86
C GLN A 91 -16.59 0.48 16.25
N THR A 92 -16.18 1.59 16.89
CA THR A 92 -16.73 1.97 18.20
C THR A 92 -18.21 2.33 18.08
N ASN A 93 -18.61 3.09 17.07
CA ASN A 93 -20.02 3.43 16.86
C ASN A 93 -20.85 2.18 16.55
N PHE A 94 -20.31 1.20 15.83
CA PHE A 94 -20.97 -0.09 15.62
C PHE A 94 -21.19 -0.83 16.95
N LEU A 95 -20.16 -0.94 17.79
CA LEU A 95 -20.32 -1.55 19.12
C LEU A 95 -21.34 -0.79 19.97
N PHE A 96 -21.29 0.56 19.95
CA PHE A 96 -22.25 1.37 20.71
C PHE A 96 -23.69 1.13 20.27
N SER A 97 -23.96 0.97 18.97
CA SER A 97 -25.32 0.65 18.51
C SER A 97 -25.85 -0.66 19.11
N ILE A 98 -24.97 -1.65 19.29
CA ILE A 98 -25.32 -2.93 19.93
C ILE A 98 -25.56 -2.72 21.43
N LEU A 99 -24.68 -2.00 22.12
CA LEU A 99 -24.78 -1.78 23.56
C LEU A 99 -26.01 -0.94 23.93
N GLU A 100 -26.30 0.10 23.16
CA GLU A 100 -27.48 0.95 23.36
C GLU A 100 -28.78 0.17 23.11
N ALA A 101 -28.84 -0.61 22.03
CA ALA A 101 -29.99 -1.47 21.74
C ALA A 101 -30.22 -2.51 22.87
N GLU A 102 -29.14 -3.16 23.35
CA GLU A 102 -29.25 -4.13 24.45
C GLU A 102 -29.65 -3.46 25.76
N TYR A 103 -29.07 -2.28 26.06
CA TYR A 103 -29.43 -1.50 27.23
C TYR A 103 -30.93 -1.14 27.21
N GLU A 104 -31.42 -0.55 26.12
CA GLU A 104 -32.81 -0.14 25.98
C GLU A 104 -33.78 -1.33 26.08
N LYS A 105 -33.43 -2.47 25.48
CA LYS A 105 -34.23 -3.70 25.51
C LYS A 105 -34.30 -4.29 26.90
N SER A 106 -33.22 -4.25 27.67
CA SER A 106 -33.07 -5.00 28.93
C SER A 106 -33.25 -4.16 30.18
N LYS A 107 -33.19 -2.82 30.08
CA LYS A 107 -33.49 -1.93 31.19
C LYS A 107 -34.95 -2.13 31.63
N GLY A 108 -35.16 -2.37 32.90
CA GLY A 108 -36.48 -2.63 33.44
C GLY A 108 -36.92 -4.11 33.38
N THR A 109 -36.18 -5.00 32.70
CA THR A 109 -36.45 -6.46 32.72
C THR A 109 -35.36 -7.23 33.46
N LEU A 110 -34.14 -6.79 33.43
CA LEU A 110 -33.01 -7.33 34.21
C LEU A 110 -32.72 -6.45 35.42
N SER A 111 -32.13 -7.07 36.45
CA SER A 111 -31.52 -6.28 37.51
C SER A 111 -30.36 -5.46 36.95
N GLU A 112 -30.07 -4.32 37.60
CA GLU A 112 -28.97 -3.43 37.15
C GLU A 112 -27.62 -4.17 37.06
N GLU A 113 -27.31 -5.02 38.03
CA GLU A 113 -26.10 -5.81 38.06
C GLU A 113 -26.06 -6.85 36.91
N ALA A 114 -27.18 -7.53 36.66
CA ALA A 114 -27.29 -8.47 35.56
C ALA A 114 -27.12 -7.76 34.17
N LEU A 115 -27.72 -6.57 34.05
CA LEU A 115 -27.57 -5.77 32.83
C LEU A 115 -26.12 -5.27 32.63
N LYS A 116 -25.49 -4.76 33.69
CA LYS A 116 -24.05 -4.38 33.63
C LYS A 116 -23.19 -5.56 33.23
N GLN A 117 -23.40 -6.73 33.81
CA GLN A 117 -22.63 -7.91 33.48
C GLN A 117 -22.83 -8.34 32.03
N ARG A 118 -24.06 -8.25 31.52
CA ARG A 118 -24.37 -8.57 30.13
C ARG A 118 -23.67 -7.64 29.15
N LEU A 119 -23.69 -6.32 29.40
CA LEU A 119 -22.99 -5.34 28.57
C LEU A 119 -21.47 -5.50 28.65
N LYS A 120 -20.91 -5.78 29.84
CA LYS A 120 -19.49 -6.13 30.01
C LYS A 120 -19.09 -7.31 29.13
N SER A 121 -19.93 -8.38 29.16
CA SER A 121 -19.67 -9.59 28.37
C SER A 121 -19.70 -9.35 26.87
N ILE A 122 -20.55 -8.45 26.37
CA ILE A 122 -20.58 -8.04 24.97
C ILE A 122 -19.24 -7.36 24.59
N VAL A 123 -18.78 -6.41 25.39
CA VAL A 123 -17.50 -5.71 25.14
C VAL A 123 -16.32 -6.67 25.24
N ASP A 124 -16.29 -7.50 26.29
CA ASP A 124 -15.23 -8.49 26.53
C ASP A 124 -15.09 -9.50 25.38
N ALA A 125 -16.21 -9.92 24.78
CA ALA A 125 -16.25 -10.88 23.68
C ALA A 125 -16.01 -10.25 22.31
N THR A 126 -16.20 -8.93 22.15
CA THR A 126 -16.12 -8.29 20.83
C THR A 126 -14.68 -8.19 20.35
N ARG A 127 -14.45 -8.71 19.13
CA ARG A 127 -13.18 -8.65 18.41
C ARG A 127 -13.39 -8.15 16.99
N TYR A 128 -12.34 -7.57 16.39
CA TYR A 128 -12.33 -7.19 14.99
C TYR A 128 -10.91 -7.33 14.41
N GLY A 129 -10.84 -7.51 13.10
CA GLY A 129 -9.56 -7.77 12.45
C GLY A 129 -8.82 -8.98 13.06
N SER A 130 -7.50 -8.94 13.05
CA SER A 130 -6.66 -10.01 13.61
C SER A 130 -6.36 -9.86 15.10
N SER A 131 -6.39 -8.65 15.64
CA SER A 131 -5.95 -8.35 17.01
C SER A 131 -6.77 -7.26 17.71
N GLY A 132 -7.81 -6.74 17.08
CA GLY A 132 -8.62 -5.66 17.61
C GLY A 132 -9.52 -6.13 18.76
N TYR A 133 -9.63 -5.31 19.79
CA TYR A 133 -10.45 -5.54 20.97
C TYR A 133 -10.93 -4.24 21.58
N PHE A 134 -11.96 -4.31 22.42
CA PHE A 134 -12.45 -3.18 23.20
C PHE A 134 -12.18 -3.40 24.69
N TRP A 135 -12.02 -2.32 25.45
CA TRP A 135 -11.95 -2.34 26.92
C TRP A 135 -12.95 -1.34 27.51
N ILE A 136 -13.21 -1.48 28.79
CA ILE A 136 -14.01 -0.55 29.57
C ILE A 136 -13.18 -0.10 30.77
N ASN A 137 -13.02 1.19 30.96
CA ASN A 137 -12.70 1.81 32.24
C ASN A 137 -13.82 2.78 32.62
N ASP A 138 -13.95 3.11 33.91
CA ASP A 138 -14.90 4.13 34.30
C ASP A 138 -14.28 5.55 34.12
N THR A 139 -15.10 6.55 34.36
CA THR A 139 -14.66 7.96 34.28
C THR A 139 -13.65 8.37 35.35
N ASN A 140 -13.34 7.54 36.34
CA ASN A 140 -12.32 7.74 37.35
C ASN A 140 -11.03 6.95 37.07
N ALA A 141 -10.92 6.38 35.87
CA ALA A 141 -9.79 5.57 35.41
C ALA A 141 -9.67 4.20 36.12
N VAL A 142 -10.75 3.69 36.75
CA VAL A 142 -10.78 2.31 37.26
C VAL A 142 -11.10 1.36 36.11
N MET A 143 -10.27 0.34 35.90
CA MET A 143 -10.51 -0.66 34.86
C MET A 143 -11.72 -1.52 35.21
N VAL A 144 -12.69 -1.58 34.32
CA VAL A 144 -13.90 -2.40 34.46
C VAL A 144 -13.75 -3.74 33.74
N VAL A 145 -13.27 -3.71 32.47
CA VAL A 145 -12.99 -4.89 31.64
C VAL A 145 -11.82 -4.63 30.71
N HIS A 146 -10.81 -5.49 30.75
CA HIS A 146 -9.74 -5.53 29.76
C HIS A 146 -9.52 -6.97 29.27
N PRO A 147 -9.94 -7.31 28.05
CA PRO A 147 -9.98 -8.71 27.59
C PRO A 147 -8.61 -9.37 27.39
N ILE A 148 -7.57 -8.54 27.15
CA ILE A 148 -6.19 -9.04 26.92
C ILE A 148 -5.36 -8.99 28.22
N LYS A 149 -5.74 -8.13 29.17
CA LYS A 149 -5.04 -7.94 30.45
C LYS A 149 -6.06 -7.97 31.61
N PRO A 150 -6.70 -9.11 31.85
CA PRO A 150 -7.74 -9.23 32.88
C PRO A 150 -7.22 -8.95 34.30
N GLU A 151 -5.91 -9.05 34.50
CA GLU A 151 -5.25 -8.69 35.75
C GLU A 151 -5.34 -7.19 36.09
N MET A 152 -5.76 -6.35 35.15
CA MET A 152 -6.01 -4.92 35.37
C MET A 152 -7.43 -4.65 35.90
N ASN A 153 -8.36 -5.57 35.74
CA ASN A 153 -9.76 -5.38 36.13
C ASN A 153 -9.88 -5.06 37.63
N GLY A 154 -10.67 -4.04 37.94
CA GLY A 154 -10.86 -3.52 39.31
C GLY A 154 -9.75 -2.62 39.83
N LYS A 155 -8.65 -2.41 39.09
CA LYS A 155 -7.56 -1.54 39.53
C LYS A 155 -7.83 -0.10 39.19
N ASP A 156 -7.47 0.78 40.11
CA ASP A 156 -7.33 2.21 39.86
C ASP A 156 -6.05 2.46 39.04
N LEU A 157 -6.21 3.04 37.88
CA LEU A 157 -5.14 3.27 36.90
C LEU A 157 -4.91 4.77 36.66
N VAL A 158 -5.41 5.65 37.54
CA VAL A 158 -5.28 7.10 37.36
C VAL A 158 -3.81 7.56 37.26
N ASP A 159 -2.93 6.90 38.00
CA ASP A 159 -1.48 7.19 38.02
C ASP A 159 -0.66 6.24 37.12
N PHE A 160 -1.34 5.30 36.43
CA PHE A 160 -0.65 4.42 35.51
C PHE A 160 -0.05 5.21 34.35
N LYS A 161 1.25 5.02 34.11
CA LYS A 161 1.99 5.65 33.01
C LYS A 161 2.41 4.61 31.98
N ASP A 162 2.27 4.96 30.73
CA ASP A 162 2.88 4.19 29.66
C ASP A 162 4.41 4.33 29.67
N LYS A 163 5.12 3.63 28.81
CA LYS A 163 6.60 3.73 28.70
C LYS A 163 7.08 5.10 28.21
N GLY A 164 6.21 5.92 27.64
CA GLY A 164 6.45 7.32 27.30
C GLY A 164 6.20 8.31 28.45
N GLY A 165 5.73 7.82 29.60
CA GLY A 165 5.41 8.63 30.78
C GLY A 165 4.01 9.24 30.79
N LYS A 166 3.14 8.87 29.86
CA LYS A 166 1.79 9.41 29.71
C LYS A 166 0.80 8.70 30.62
N GLN A 167 -0.02 9.45 31.38
CA GLN A 167 -1.10 8.90 32.22
C GLN A 167 -2.32 8.55 31.35
N ILE A 168 -2.26 7.46 30.61
CA ILE A 168 -3.19 7.14 29.54
C ILE A 168 -4.64 6.96 29.99
N PHE A 169 -4.89 6.26 31.10
CA PHE A 169 -6.28 6.03 31.58
C PHE A 169 -6.91 7.29 32.13
N LYS A 170 -6.11 8.17 32.76
CA LYS A 170 -6.55 9.51 33.15
C LYS A 170 -6.93 10.34 31.90
N GLU A 171 -6.14 10.26 30.84
CA GLU A 171 -6.42 10.98 29.61
C GLU A 171 -7.66 10.45 28.90
N PHE A 172 -7.85 9.12 28.82
CA PHE A 172 -9.09 8.51 28.31
C PHE A 172 -10.31 9.04 29.04
N SER A 173 -10.25 9.04 30.37
CA SER A 173 -11.33 9.55 31.22
C SER A 173 -11.58 11.04 31.04
N THR A 174 -10.52 11.83 30.89
CA THR A 174 -10.61 13.28 30.66
C THR A 174 -11.24 13.60 29.30
N VAL A 175 -10.81 12.91 28.23
CA VAL A 175 -11.37 13.07 26.89
C VAL A 175 -12.85 12.70 26.87
N ALA A 176 -13.20 11.58 27.47
CA ALA A 176 -14.59 11.11 27.53
C ALA A 176 -15.48 12.05 28.36
N LYS A 177 -15.00 12.57 29.50
CA LYS A 177 -15.74 13.52 30.34
C LYS A 177 -15.99 14.87 29.63
N ASN A 178 -14.97 15.39 28.95
CA ASN A 178 -15.04 16.74 28.39
C ASN A 178 -15.76 16.77 27.04
N ASN A 179 -15.51 15.76 26.20
CA ASN A 179 -15.93 15.77 24.80
C ASN A 179 -16.91 14.62 24.45
N SER A 180 -17.23 13.74 25.39
CA SER A 180 -17.97 12.51 25.20
C SER A 180 -17.24 11.45 24.37
N GLU A 181 -16.37 11.81 23.45
CA GLU A 181 -15.55 10.92 22.63
C GLU A 181 -14.27 11.63 22.16
N GLY A 182 -13.24 10.88 21.79
CA GLY A 182 -12.02 11.45 21.20
C GLY A 182 -10.89 10.44 21.06
N PHE A 183 -9.79 10.93 20.51
CA PHE A 183 -8.59 10.12 20.23
C PHE A 183 -7.49 10.40 21.23
N VAL A 184 -6.74 9.33 21.53
CA VAL A 184 -5.54 9.41 22.37
C VAL A 184 -4.47 8.52 21.76
N ASP A 185 -3.27 9.03 21.55
CA ASP A 185 -2.10 8.29 21.13
C ASP A 185 -1.11 8.09 22.28
N TYR A 186 -0.54 6.90 22.36
CA TYR A 186 0.33 6.46 23.44
C TYR A 186 1.15 5.25 23.03
N VAL A 187 2.10 4.82 23.84
CA VAL A 187 2.86 3.59 23.59
C VAL A 187 2.31 2.44 24.43
N TRP A 188 2.08 1.28 23.79
CA TRP A 188 1.49 0.12 24.45
C TRP A 188 2.22 -1.18 24.07
N PRO A 189 2.37 -2.14 25.01
CA PRO A 189 2.92 -3.44 24.69
C PRO A 189 2.12 -4.12 23.59
N LYS A 190 2.80 -4.53 22.51
CA LYS A 190 2.22 -5.27 21.39
C LYS A 190 2.71 -6.71 21.45
N PRO A 191 1.83 -7.71 21.45
CA PRO A 191 2.25 -9.11 21.42
C PRO A 191 3.21 -9.40 20.26
N GLY A 192 4.33 -10.09 20.55
CA GLY A 192 5.36 -10.40 19.56
C GLY A 192 6.41 -9.30 19.34
N PHE A 193 6.35 -8.18 20.06
CA PHE A 193 7.34 -7.10 20.01
C PHE A 193 8.01 -6.92 21.36
N GLU A 194 9.34 -6.76 21.38
CA GLU A 194 10.10 -6.52 22.61
C GLU A 194 9.81 -5.13 23.19
N ALA A 195 9.73 -4.12 22.31
CA ALA A 195 9.46 -2.74 22.71
C ALA A 195 7.97 -2.39 22.51
N PRO A 196 7.39 -1.55 23.41
CA PRO A 196 6.06 -0.99 23.20
C PRO A 196 5.97 -0.21 21.90
N GLN A 197 4.85 -0.33 21.20
CA GLN A 197 4.59 0.28 19.91
C GLN A 197 3.61 1.45 20.04
N LEU A 198 3.71 2.41 19.12
CA LEU A 198 2.76 3.53 19.04
C LEU A 198 1.36 3.00 18.73
N LYS A 199 0.41 3.32 19.61
CA LYS A 199 -1.02 2.95 19.50
C LYS A 199 -1.88 4.19 19.47
N VAL A 200 -2.81 4.25 18.55
CA VAL A 200 -3.86 5.27 18.50
C VAL A 200 -5.15 4.61 18.98
N SER A 201 -5.84 5.24 19.92
CA SER A 201 -7.10 4.75 20.44
C SER A 201 -8.20 5.79 20.31
N PHE A 202 -9.41 5.29 20.10
CA PHE A 202 -10.63 6.07 20.20
C PHE A 202 -11.38 5.63 21.44
N VAL A 203 -11.84 6.59 22.24
CA VAL A 203 -12.62 6.37 23.45
C VAL A 203 -13.94 7.10 23.37
N LYS A 204 -14.99 6.50 23.88
CA LYS A 204 -16.35 7.05 23.89
C LYS A 204 -17.07 6.76 25.19
N LEU A 205 -17.82 7.74 25.68
CA LEU A 205 -18.56 7.67 26.95
C LEU A 205 -19.89 6.94 26.76
N PHE A 206 -20.05 5.83 27.45
CA PHE A 206 -21.34 5.17 27.62
C PHE A 206 -22.04 5.74 28.88
N LYS A 207 -22.87 6.73 28.66
CA LYS A 207 -23.49 7.56 29.71
C LYS A 207 -24.22 6.77 30.80
N PRO A 208 -25.00 5.71 30.50
CA PRO A 208 -25.80 5.00 31.53
C PRO A 208 -25.00 4.55 32.73
N TYR A 209 -23.71 4.20 32.55
CA TYR A 209 -22.85 3.69 33.62
C TYR A 209 -21.57 4.50 33.82
N ASN A 210 -21.44 5.65 33.17
CA ASN A 210 -20.20 6.43 33.15
C ASN A 210 -18.99 5.57 32.74
N TRP A 211 -19.18 4.66 31.77
CA TRP A 211 -18.10 3.85 31.24
C TRP A 211 -17.45 4.53 30.07
N VAL A 212 -16.14 4.48 30.05
CA VAL A 212 -15.31 4.89 28.94
C VAL A 212 -14.94 3.62 28.18
N ILE A 213 -15.55 3.42 27.02
CA ILE A 213 -15.30 2.26 26.16
C ILE A 213 -14.30 2.69 25.10
N GLY A 214 -13.21 1.95 24.99
CA GLY A 214 -12.15 2.28 24.06
C GLY A 214 -11.70 1.10 23.23
N THR A 215 -11.14 1.41 22.08
CA THR A 215 -10.41 0.50 21.20
C THR A 215 -9.23 1.21 20.55
N GLY A 216 -8.26 0.47 20.01
CA GLY A 216 -7.10 1.11 19.41
C GLY A 216 -6.33 0.19 18.48
N GLU A 217 -5.61 0.82 17.54
CA GLU A 217 -4.78 0.15 16.55
C GLU A 217 -3.33 0.60 16.66
N TYR A 218 -2.40 -0.28 16.37
CA TYR A 218 -0.99 0.02 16.30
C TYR A 218 -0.64 0.60 14.93
N VAL A 219 0.09 1.71 14.92
CA VAL A 219 0.53 2.35 13.68
C VAL A 219 1.35 1.39 12.82
N GLU A 220 2.19 0.56 13.47
CA GLU A 220 3.00 -0.45 12.82
C GLU A 220 2.17 -1.49 12.03
N ASN A 221 1.02 -1.94 12.55
CA ASN A 221 0.15 -2.88 11.84
C ASN A 221 -0.31 -2.32 10.49
N VAL A 222 -0.68 -1.04 10.49
CA VAL A 222 -1.19 -0.37 9.28
C VAL A 222 -0.05 -0.13 8.30
N THR A 223 1.12 0.29 8.79
CA THR A 223 2.32 0.47 7.96
C THR A 223 2.72 -0.84 7.27
N SER A 224 2.85 -1.93 8.03
CA SER A 224 3.21 -3.25 7.49
C SER A 224 2.19 -3.76 6.47
N LYS A 225 0.90 -3.58 6.74
CA LYS A 225 -0.16 -3.95 5.79
C LYS A 225 -0.08 -3.14 4.49
N MET A 226 0.16 -1.84 4.57
CA MET A 226 0.32 -0.99 3.38
C MET A 226 1.55 -1.38 2.57
N GLN A 227 2.66 -1.74 3.22
CA GLN A 227 3.87 -2.24 2.55
C GLN A 227 3.60 -3.55 1.82
N GLU A 228 2.91 -4.49 2.47
CA GLU A 228 2.52 -5.77 1.87
C GLU A 228 1.60 -5.56 0.65
N GLU A 229 0.61 -4.68 0.74
CA GLU A 229 -0.27 -4.33 -0.37
C GLU A 229 0.50 -3.68 -1.53
N ALA A 230 1.47 -2.81 -1.25
CA ALA A 230 2.33 -2.21 -2.27
C ALA A 230 3.15 -3.28 -3.01
N LEU A 231 3.84 -4.15 -2.28
CA LEU A 231 4.63 -5.24 -2.85
C LEU A 231 3.77 -6.20 -3.67
N LYS A 232 2.59 -6.57 -3.16
CA LYS A 232 1.63 -7.40 -3.88
C LYS A 232 1.20 -6.73 -5.18
N THR A 233 0.82 -5.46 -5.14
CA THR A 233 0.40 -4.71 -6.34
C THR A 233 1.49 -4.72 -7.40
N ILE A 234 2.76 -4.48 -7.02
CA ILE A 234 3.88 -4.49 -7.98
C ILE A 234 4.12 -5.90 -8.51
N SER A 235 4.04 -6.93 -7.65
CA SER A 235 4.25 -8.32 -8.04
C SER A 235 3.20 -8.82 -9.03
N GLU A 236 2.01 -8.23 -9.04
CA GLU A 236 0.90 -8.54 -9.95
C GLU A 236 0.92 -7.69 -11.23
N MET A 237 1.68 -6.57 -11.27
CA MET A 237 1.81 -5.75 -12.47
C MET A 237 2.52 -6.52 -13.60
N ARG A 238 1.98 -6.42 -14.80
CA ARG A 238 2.57 -6.99 -16.01
C ARG A 238 2.60 -5.92 -17.10
N TYR A 239 3.64 -6.01 -17.94
CA TYR A 239 3.73 -5.22 -19.16
C TYR A 239 4.01 -6.17 -20.33
N ALA A 240 3.34 -6.20 -21.39
CA ALA A 240 3.40 -7.25 -22.40
C ALA A 240 2.99 -8.68 -21.89
N ASN A 241 3.21 -9.70 -22.69
CA ASN A 241 2.57 -11.00 -22.51
C ASN A 241 3.06 -11.81 -21.29
N ASN A 242 4.31 -11.62 -20.83
CA ASN A 242 4.90 -12.38 -19.72
C ASN A 242 5.92 -11.56 -18.92
N ASP A 243 6.07 -10.28 -19.19
CA ASP A 243 7.03 -9.44 -18.52
C ASP A 243 6.54 -9.04 -17.12
N TYR A 244 7.45 -8.91 -16.16
CA TYR A 244 7.15 -8.63 -14.76
C TYR A 244 8.11 -7.61 -14.16
N PHE A 245 7.72 -7.06 -13.03
CA PHE A 245 8.55 -6.22 -12.20
C PHE A 245 9.13 -7.02 -11.05
N TRP A 246 10.32 -6.65 -10.59
CA TRP A 246 10.90 -7.14 -9.36
C TRP A 246 11.42 -5.97 -8.52
N VAL A 247 11.49 -6.18 -7.21
CA VAL A 247 12.01 -5.22 -6.24
C VAL A 247 13.14 -5.90 -5.47
N ASN A 248 14.28 -5.22 -5.35
CA ASN A 248 15.42 -5.68 -4.56
C ASN A 248 15.67 -4.73 -3.41
N ASP A 249 16.13 -5.25 -2.29
CA ASP A 249 16.73 -4.46 -1.23
C ASP A 249 18.10 -3.93 -1.70
N SER A 250 18.46 -2.75 -1.24
CA SER A 250 19.75 -2.09 -1.54
C SER A 250 20.84 -2.48 -0.55
#